data_745980fe49020e42b9c774d56dd95689
#
_entry.id   745980fe49020e42b9c774d56dd95689
#
_cell.length_a   1.000
_cell.length_b   1.000
_cell.length_c   1.000
_cell.angle_alpha   90.00
_cell.angle_beta   90.00
_cell.angle_gamma   90.00
#
_symmetry.space_group_name_H-M   'P 1'
#
loop_
_entity.id
_entity.type
_entity.pdbx_description
1 polymer ?
#
loop_
_entity_poly.entity_id
_entity_poly.type
_entity_poly.pdbx_seq_one_letter_code
_entity_poly.pdbx_strand_id
1 'polypeptide(L)'
;MKRRHEEISRESFERWISAHLPSEHVSWTEVSVPDEPPDWFLEIGPDRFAVEATSIVDVVQELGVEATSASVSAALHDLVTEVETVARDRGLLNGAYLVELAPLPNFRKHRKWLRDALLDYVESTAKLSEADPKEFGKVGNSDISIRKLPSDRAYIGEMISFGVKSGHEASIQLGELLATAVSEKSKLLSHLKADVILLILDSFGYSHIADWTSALAALSIPSLFHTICRVEPGKAASVLFSKQDSWRAPGGTSGVDA
;
A
#
# COMPACT_ATOMS: atom_id res chain seq x y z
N MET A 1 -4.17 3.83 -14.96
CA MET A 1 -3.71 3.35 -13.61
C MET A 1 -4.22 4.22 -12.48
N LYS A 2 -4.39 5.53 -12.70
CA LYS A 2 -4.99 6.49 -11.74
C LYS A 2 -6.43 6.07 -11.34
N ARG A 3 -7.26 5.72 -12.32
CA ARG A 3 -8.66 5.31 -12.11
C ARG A 3 -8.89 4.06 -11.25
N ARG A 4 -7.96 3.11 -11.18
CA ARG A 4 -8.14 1.89 -10.40
C ARG A 4 -8.14 2.14 -8.88
N HIS A 5 -7.32 3.07 -8.41
CA HIS A 5 -7.31 3.44 -6.98
C HIS A 5 -8.61 4.14 -6.59
N GLU A 6 -9.10 5.00 -7.46
CA GLU A 6 -10.35 5.72 -7.30
C GLU A 6 -11.52 4.74 -7.25
N GLU A 7 -11.61 3.81 -8.20
CA GLU A 7 -12.66 2.78 -8.23
C GLU A 7 -12.68 1.92 -6.96
N ILE A 8 -11.52 1.44 -6.49
CA ILE A 8 -11.40 0.69 -5.24
C ILE A 8 -11.91 1.52 -4.06
N SER A 9 -11.55 2.80 -4.03
CA SER A 9 -11.95 3.72 -2.95
C SER A 9 -13.46 3.96 -2.95
N ARG A 10 -14.04 4.17 -4.11
CA ARG A 10 -15.49 4.33 -4.28
C ARG A 10 -16.23 3.07 -3.85
N GLU A 11 -15.89 1.90 -4.38
CA GLU A 11 -16.52 0.63 -4.03
C GLU A 11 -16.46 0.33 -2.53
N SER A 12 -15.35 0.63 -1.89
CA SER A 12 -15.16 0.44 -0.46
C SER A 12 -16.08 1.33 0.37
N PHE A 13 -16.24 2.58 -0.07
CA PHE A 13 -17.14 3.53 0.59
C PHE A 13 -18.61 3.22 0.30
N GLU A 14 -18.96 2.76 -0.89
CA GLU A 14 -20.31 2.26 -1.21
C GLU A 14 -20.73 1.11 -0.31
N ARG A 15 -19.81 0.18 0.00
CA ARG A 15 -20.07 -0.90 0.96
C ARG A 15 -20.34 -0.35 2.36
N TRP A 16 -19.58 0.68 2.77
CA TRP A 16 -19.82 1.33 4.05
C TRP A 16 -21.19 2.02 4.07
N ILE A 17 -21.55 2.79 3.05
CA ILE A 17 -22.86 3.44 2.92
C ILE A 17 -23.99 2.40 3.01
N SER A 18 -23.89 1.32 2.24
CA SER A 18 -24.91 0.27 2.22
C SER A 18 -25.12 -0.39 3.57
N ALA A 19 -24.06 -0.50 4.38
CA ALA A 19 -24.12 -1.07 5.71
C ALA A 19 -24.67 -0.13 6.80
N HIS A 20 -24.41 1.19 6.66
CA HIS A 20 -24.70 2.16 7.73
C HIS A 20 -25.87 3.10 7.41
N LEU A 21 -26.17 3.30 6.13
CA LEU A 21 -27.19 4.20 5.62
C LEU A 21 -28.12 3.51 4.61
N PRO A 22 -28.67 2.33 4.93
CA PRO A 22 -29.36 1.49 3.95
C PRO A 22 -30.67 2.09 3.40
N SER A 23 -31.23 3.08 4.08
CA SER A 23 -32.49 3.74 3.68
C SER A 23 -32.29 5.04 2.90
N GLU A 24 -31.04 5.49 2.77
CA GLU A 24 -30.75 6.74 2.09
C GLU A 24 -30.69 6.55 0.57
N HIS A 25 -31.19 7.55 -0.15
CA HIS A 25 -30.95 7.62 -1.58
C HIS A 25 -29.51 8.07 -1.84
N VAL A 26 -28.77 7.31 -2.67
CA VAL A 26 -27.35 7.56 -2.95
C VAL A 26 -27.15 7.70 -4.44
N SER A 27 -26.52 8.78 -4.88
CA SER A 27 -26.11 8.96 -6.26
C SER A 27 -24.68 9.47 -6.38
N TRP A 28 -23.95 8.97 -7.39
CA TRP A 28 -22.58 9.37 -7.70
C TRP A 28 -22.53 10.06 -9.04
N THR A 29 -21.82 11.17 -9.10
CA THR A 29 -21.52 11.89 -10.34
C THR A 29 -20.03 11.98 -10.51
N GLU A 30 -19.48 11.34 -11.55
CA GLU A 30 -18.05 11.42 -11.87
C GLU A 30 -17.71 12.82 -12.42
N VAL A 31 -16.61 13.38 -11.95
CA VAL A 31 -16.07 14.65 -12.47
C VAL A 31 -15.04 14.34 -13.54
N SER A 32 -15.25 14.89 -14.73
CA SER A 32 -14.37 14.65 -15.88
C SER A 32 -13.21 15.62 -15.91
N VAL A 33 -12.05 15.16 -16.38
CA VAL A 33 -10.95 16.06 -16.77
C VAL A 33 -11.46 17.01 -17.89
N PRO A 34 -11.26 18.36 -17.84
CA PRO A 34 -10.31 19.07 -16.97
C PRO A 34 -10.88 19.63 -15.66
N ASP A 35 -12.11 19.28 -15.28
CA ASP A 35 -12.80 19.86 -14.13
C ASP A 35 -12.40 19.24 -12.77
N GLU A 36 -11.55 18.19 -12.77
CA GLU A 36 -10.96 17.64 -11.54
C GLU A 36 -10.02 18.64 -10.85
N PRO A 37 -9.97 18.68 -9.53
CA PRO A 37 -10.68 17.91 -8.54
C PRO A 37 -12.08 18.46 -8.23
N PRO A 38 -13.01 17.72 -7.58
CA PRO A 38 -12.85 16.41 -6.95
C PRO A 38 -12.98 15.26 -7.97
N ASP A 39 -12.74 13.99 -7.53
CA ASP A 39 -12.93 12.82 -8.38
C ASP A 39 -14.43 12.57 -8.65
N TRP A 40 -15.28 12.81 -7.63
CA TRP A 40 -16.74 12.65 -7.73
C TRP A 40 -17.50 13.68 -6.91
N PHE A 41 -18.78 13.83 -7.24
CA PHE A 41 -19.80 14.32 -6.33
C PHE A 41 -20.68 13.16 -5.86
N LEU A 42 -20.98 13.14 -4.56
CA LEU A 42 -21.82 12.15 -3.91
C LEU A 42 -23.02 12.86 -3.28
N GLU A 43 -24.22 12.35 -3.56
CA GLU A 43 -25.44 12.79 -2.90
C GLU A 43 -25.93 11.67 -1.98
N ILE A 44 -26.19 11.98 -0.72
CA ILE A 44 -26.76 11.09 0.28
C ILE A 44 -27.97 11.81 0.89
N GLY A 45 -29.16 11.35 0.53
CA GLY A 45 -30.39 12.06 0.91
C GLY A 45 -30.38 13.49 0.38
N PRO A 46 -30.50 14.52 1.25
CA PRO A 46 -30.46 15.93 0.83
C PRO A 46 -29.04 16.50 0.71
N ASP A 47 -28.05 15.81 1.21
CA ASP A 47 -26.67 16.33 1.35
C ASP A 47 -25.84 16.00 0.13
N ARG A 48 -25.00 16.96 -0.31
CA ARG A 48 -24.06 16.79 -1.40
C ARG A 48 -22.64 17.02 -0.95
N PHE A 49 -21.78 16.05 -1.26
CA PHE A 49 -20.36 16.02 -0.89
C PHE A 49 -19.49 16.02 -2.13
N ALA A 50 -18.35 16.68 -2.05
CA ALA A 50 -17.23 16.43 -2.96
C ALA A 50 -16.43 15.23 -2.41
N VAL A 51 -16.10 14.26 -3.25
CA VAL A 51 -15.34 13.07 -2.85
C VAL A 51 -14.02 13.05 -3.59
N GLU A 52 -12.97 12.95 -2.84
CA GLU A 52 -11.60 12.88 -3.34
C GLU A 52 -10.91 11.63 -2.83
N ALA A 53 -10.25 10.89 -3.72
CA ALA A 53 -9.47 9.72 -3.38
C ALA A 53 -7.97 10.02 -3.42
N THR A 54 -7.23 9.41 -2.53
CA THR A 54 -5.77 9.43 -2.52
C THR A 54 -5.24 8.10 -1.99
N SER A 55 -3.94 7.89 -2.06
CA SER A 55 -3.33 6.69 -1.49
C SER A 55 -2.15 7.05 -0.62
N ILE A 56 -1.99 6.33 0.47
CA ILE A 56 -0.78 6.33 1.28
C ILE A 56 0.00 5.06 0.95
N VAL A 57 1.23 5.27 0.51
CA VAL A 57 2.12 4.19 0.07
C VAL A 57 3.36 4.22 0.93
N ASP A 58 3.80 3.06 1.41
CA ASP A 58 5.10 2.96 2.07
C ASP A 58 6.21 3.27 1.06
N VAL A 59 7.10 4.17 1.45
CA VAL A 59 8.24 4.62 0.64
C VAL A 59 9.51 4.09 1.28
N VAL A 60 10.31 3.44 0.48
CA VAL A 60 11.66 3.00 0.84
C VAL A 60 12.65 4.02 0.32
N GLN A 61 13.46 4.54 1.22
CA GLN A 61 14.56 5.46 0.87
C GLN A 61 15.90 4.74 1.01
N GLU A 62 16.70 4.77 -0.04
CA GLU A 62 18.09 4.31 0.01
C GLU A 62 18.98 5.20 -0.86
N LEU A 63 20.06 5.73 -0.28
CA LEU A 63 21.07 6.53 -0.99
C LEU A 63 20.48 7.68 -1.82
N GLY A 64 19.43 8.34 -1.31
CA GLY A 64 18.76 9.45 -1.99
C GLY A 64 17.82 9.05 -3.14
N VAL A 65 17.51 7.77 -3.28
CA VAL A 65 16.51 7.25 -4.21
C VAL A 65 15.29 6.76 -3.44
N GLU A 66 14.13 7.24 -3.84
CA GLU A 66 12.85 6.82 -3.28
C GLU A 66 12.16 5.83 -4.23
N ALA A 67 11.60 4.77 -3.68
CA ALA A 67 10.76 3.83 -4.40
C ALA A 67 9.63 3.34 -3.49
N THR A 68 8.47 3.06 -4.06
CA THR A 68 7.39 2.46 -3.26
C THR A 68 7.68 0.99 -3.00
N SER A 69 7.33 0.51 -1.80
CA SER A 69 7.47 -0.91 -1.45
C SER A 69 6.82 -1.81 -2.49
N ALA A 70 5.64 -1.40 -2.99
CA ALA A 70 4.91 -2.13 -4.02
C ALA A 70 5.70 -2.23 -5.34
N SER A 71 6.40 -1.15 -5.76
CA SER A 71 7.19 -1.18 -7.00
C SER A 71 8.45 -2.03 -6.86
N VAL A 72 9.07 -2.04 -5.69
CA VAL A 72 10.22 -2.90 -5.39
C VAL A 72 9.80 -4.36 -5.37
N SER A 73 8.68 -4.67 -4.69
CA SER A 73 8.12 -6.03 -4.66
C SER A 73 7.76 -6.55 -6.05
N ALA A 74 7.07 -5.74 -6.85
CA ALA A 74 6.72 -6.12 -8.22
C ALA A 74 7.96 -6.39 -9.07
N ALA A 75 8.98 -5.54 -8.97
CA ALA A 75 10.22 -5.69 -9.73
C ALA A 75 11.01 -6.94 -9.31
N LEU A 76 10.99 -7.31 -8.02
CA LEU A 76 11.60 -8.56 -7.56
C LEU A 76 10.78 -9.78 -8.03
N HIS A 77 9.46 -9.73 -7.90
CA HIS A 77 8.59 -10.79 -8.39
C HIS A 77 8.82 -11.09 -9.88
N ASP A 78 8.89 -10.05 -10.72
CA ASP A 78 9.20 -10.18 -12.14
C ASP A 78 10.57 -10.84 -12.37
N LEU A 79 11.58 -10.47 -11.57
CA LEU A 79 12.91 -11.07 -11.67
C LEU A 79 12.89 -12.55 -11.29
N VAL A 80 12.28 -12.89 -10.18
CA VAL A 80 12.20 -14.28 -9.68
C VAL A 80 11.43 -15.14 -10.68
N THR A 81 10.35 -14.65 -11.25
CA THR A 81 9.57 -15.33 -12.30
C THR A 81 10.40 -15.55 -13.56
N GLU A 82 11.20 -14.55 -13.97
CA GLU A 82 12.14 -14.69 -15.11
C GLU A 82 13.19 -15.79 -14.85
N VAL A 83 13.79 -15.77 -13.64
CA VAL A 83 14.80 -16.77 -13.25
C VAL A 83 14.18 -18.16 -13.19
N GLU A 84 13.00 -18.31 -12.60
CA GLU A 84 12.28 -19.59 -12.53
C GLU A 84 11.99 -20.14 -13.95
N THR A 85 11.50 -19.29 -14.84
CA THR A 85 11.18 -19.68 -16.22
C THR A 85 12.42 -20.19 -16.93
N VAL A 86 13.52 -19.42 -16.88
CA VAL A 86 14.79 -19.82 -17.53
C VAL A 86 15.38 -21.11 -16.93
N ALA A 87 15.32 -21.24 -15.58
CA ALA A 87 15.82 -22.43 -14.91
C ALA A 87 14.97 -23.69 -15.26
N ARG A 88 13.65 -23.52 -15.36
CA ARG A 88 12.72 -24.58 -15.78
C ARG A 88 12.95 -25.03 -17.21
N ASP A 89 13.10 -24.09 -18.15
CA ASP A 89 13.35 -24.35 -19.56
C ASP A 89 14.69 -25.09 -19.80
N ARG A 90 15.67 -24.82 -18.94
CA ARG A 90 16.99 -25.51 -18.96
C ARG A 90 16.99 -26.84 -18.19
N GLY A 91 15.89 -27.23 -17.55
CA GLY A 91 15.82 -28.44 -16.72
C GLY A 91 16.69 -28.39 -15.45
N LEU A 92 16.99 -27.18 -14.97
CA LEU A 92 17.82 -26.95 -13.77
C LEU A 92 17.00 -26.86 -12.49
N LEU A 93 15.70 -26.60 -12.60
CA LEU A 93 14.84 -26.37 -11.44
C LEU A 93 14.45 -27.71 -10.80
N ASN A 94 15.09 -28.01 -9.69
CA ASN A 94 14.83 -29.17 -8.86
C ASN A 94 14.75 -28.77 -7.40
N GLY A 95 13.56 -28.90 -6.78
CA GLY A 95 13.26 -28.45 -5.42
C GLY A 95 12.87 -26.98 -5.32
N ALA A 96 12.65 -26.51 -4.12
CA ALA A 96 12.25 -25.14 -3.83
C ALA A 96 13.47 -24.26 -3.55
N TYR A 97 13.39 -23.04 -4.03
CA TYR A 97 14.38 -22.00 -3.73
C TYR A 97 13.67 -20.81 -3.09
N LEU A 98 14.31 -20.15 -2.14
CA LEU A 98 13.83 -18.94 -1.51
C LEU A 98 14.86 -17.83 -1.71
N VAL A 99 14.44 -16.78 -2.40
CA VAL A 99 15.22 -15.54 -2.55
C VAL A 99 14.76 -14.57 -1.45
N GLU A 100 15.70 -14.15 -0.63
CA GLU A 100 15.49 -13.14 0.41
C GLU A 100 16.15 -11.83 -0.05
N LEU A 101 15.40 -10.74 0.01
CA LEU A 101 15.86 -9.43 -0.43
C LEU A 101 15.36 -8.37 0.53
N ALA A 102 16.25 -7.51 0.97
CA ALA A 102 15.85 -6.22 1.53
C ALA A 102 15.54 -5.23 0.39
N PRO A 103 14.69 -4.20 0.62
CA PRO A 103 14.29 -3.26 -0.42
C PRO A 103 15.48 -2.61 -1.12
N LEU A 104 15.44 -2.58 -2.44
CA LEU A 104 16.48 -2.06 -3.33
C LEU A 104 15.90 -0.98 -4.24
N PRO A 105 15.89 0.30 -3.86
CA PRO A 105 15.35 1.37 -4.67
C PRO A 105 16.01 1.49 -6.05
N ASN A 106 17.30 1.16 -6.15
CA ASN A 106 18.04 1.14 -7.41
C ASN A 106 18.02 -0.22 -8.14
N PHE A 107 16.99 -1.02 -7.93
CA PHE A 107 16.84 -2.38 -8.44
C PHE A 107 17.20 -2.53 -9.93
N ARG A 108 16.78 -1.57 -10.78
CA ARG A 108 17.06 -1.61 -12.22
C ARG A 108 18.55 -1.68 -12.57
N LYS A 109 19.42 -1.04 -11.77
CA LYS A 109 20.87 -1.07 -11.98
C LYS A 109 21.47 -2.44 -11.68
N HIS A 110 20.85 -3.17 -10.77
CA HIS A 110 21.35 -4.43 -10.27
C HIS A 110 20.66 -5.65 -10.89
N ARG A 111 19.53 -5.46 -11.58
CA ARG A 111 18.67 -6.53 -12.11
C ARG A 111 19.45 -7.59 -12.91
N LYS A 112 20.26 -7.15 -13.88
CA LYS A 112 21.00 -8.09 -14.74
C LYS A 112 21.98 -8.94 -13.95
N TRP A 113 22.78 -8.30 -13.12
CA TRP A 113 23.75 -8.98 -12.27
C TRP A 113 23.05 -9.95 -11.32
N LEU A 114 21.97 -9.50 -10.66
CA LEU A 114 21.23 -10.32 -9.72
C LEU A 114 20.60 -11.54 -10.41
N ARG A 115 20.01 -11.35 -11.59
CA ARG A 115 19.48 -12.45 -12.39
C ARG A 115 20.53 -13.52 -12.68
N ASP A 116 21.70 -13.10 -13.18
CA ASP A 116 22.76 -13.98 -13.55
C ASP A 116 23.31 -14.74 -12.31
N ALA A 117 23.47 -14.05 -11.19
CA ALA A 117 23.90 -14.63 -9.93
C ALA A 117 22.90 -15.65 -9.34
N LEU A 118 21.58 -15.38 -9.44
CA LEU A 118 20.53 -16.32 -9.04
C LEU A 118 20.53 -17.56 -9.92
N LEU A 119 20.64 -17.41 -11.24
CA LEU A 119 20.73 -18.53 -12.18
C LEU A 119 21.96 -19.41 -11.92
N ASP A 120 23.14 -18.81 -11.70
CA ASP A 120 24.37 -19.53 -11.36
C ASP A 120 24.22 -20.36 -10.08
N TYR A 121 23.53 -19.81 -9.06
CA TYR A 121 23.26 -20.56 -7.84
C TYR A 121 22.31 -21.73 -8.09
N VAL A 122 21.20 -21.52 -8.82
CA VAL A 122 20.25 -22.59 -9.17
C VAL A 122 20.96 -23.70 -9.95
N GLU A 123 21.80 -23.35 -10.93
CA GLU A 123 22.55 -24.31 -11.73
C GLU A 123 23.54 -25.12 -10.89
N SER A 124 24.31 -24.44 -10.02
CA SER A 124 25.31 -25.09 -9.17
C SER A 124 24.70 -26.05 -8.14
N THR A 125 23.46 -25.79 -7.74
CA THR A 125 22.76 -26.56 -6.70
C THR A 125 21.67 -27.48 -7.24
N ALA A 126 21.47 -27.54 -8.57
CA ALA A 126 20.38 -28.30 -9.21
C ALA A 126 20.33 -29.77 -8.78
N LYS A 127 21.49 -30.41 -8.55
CA LYS A 127 21.60 -31.84 -8.20
C LYS A 127 21.53 -32.11 -6.69
N LEU A 128 21.51 -31.10 -5.86
CA LEU A 128 21.46 -31.21 -4.40
C LEU A 128 20.01 -31.29 -3.93
N SER A 129 19.72 -31.95 -2.81
CA SER A 129 18.41 -31.93 -2.15
C SER A 129 18.20 -30.62 -1.41
N GLU A 130 19.25 -30.09 -0.83
CA GLU A 130 19.31 -28.81 -0.11
C GLU A 130 20.69 -28.18 -0.31
N ALA A 131 20.83 -26.91 -0.11
CA ALA A 131 22.11 -26.21 -0.16
C ALA A 131 22.12 -25.03 0.78
N ASP A 132 23.32 -24.74 1.31
CA ASP A 132 23.53 -23.59 2.21
C ASP A 132 23.13 -22.29 1.50
N PRO A 133 22.63 -21.31 2.28
CA PRO A 133 22.36 -19.98 1.75
C PRO A 133 23.59 -19.36 1.11
N LYS A 134 23.41 -18.76 -0.04
CA LYS A 134 24.43 -17.93 -0.67
C LYS A 134 24.04 -16.47 -0.49
N GLU A 135 24.87 -15.76 0.24
CA GLU A 135 24.78 -14.32 0.36
C GLU A 135 25.51 -13.67 -0.81
N PHE A 136 24.84 -12.73 -1.48
CA PHE A 136 25.43 -11.98 -2.60
C PHE A 136 26.11 -10.68 -2.15
N GLY A 137 26.22 -10.48 -0.83
CA GLY A 137 26.76 -9.28 -0.25
C GLY A 137 25.74 -8.14 -0.23
N LYS A 138 26.21 -6.99 0.26
CA LYS A 138 25.37 -5.79 0.33
C LYS A 138 25.34 -5.09 -1.02
N VAL A 139 24.15 -4.95 -1.57
CA VAL A 139 23.89 -4.02 -2.65
C VAL A 139 23.28 -2.77 -2.02
N GLY A 140 24.09 -1.74 -1.84
CA GLY A 140 23.74 -0.64 -0.94
C GLY A 140 23.76 -1.11 0.52
N ASN A 141 22.66 -0.89 1.24
CA ASN A 141 22.45 -1.40 2.61
C ASN A 141 21.64 -2.71 2.65
N SER A 142 21.31 -3.27 1.51
CA SER A 142 20.40 -4.40 1.40
C SER A 142 21.16 -5.72 1.30
N ASP A 143 20.85 -6.65 2.18
CA ASP A 143 21.35 -8.02 2.11
C ASP A 143 20.48 -8.82 1.12
N ILE A 144 21.13 -9.57 0.23
CA ILE A 144 20.48 -10.44 -0.72
C ILE A 144 21.00 -11.83 -0.52
N SER A 145 20.10 -12.78 -0.36
CA SER A 145 20.44 -14.19 -0.26
C SER A 145 19.51 -15.07 -1.09
N ILE A 146 20.00 -16.25 -1.42
CA ILE A 146 19.21 -17.35 -1.97
C ILE A 146 19.59 -18.64 -1.27
N ARG A 147 18.59 -19.46 -0.96
CA ARG A 147 18.78 -20.80 -0.41
C ARG A 147 17.93 -21.83 -1.10
N LYS A 148 18.43 -23.05 -1.18
CA LYS A 148 17.66 -24.20 -1.64
C LYS A 148 17.04 -24.90 -0.43
N LEU A 149 15.75 -25.18 -0.53
CA LEU A 149 14.97 -25.86 0.50
C LEU A 149 14.64 -27.30 0.07
N PRO A 150 14.59 -28.25 1.00
CA PRO A 150 14.05 -29.58 0.73
C PRO A 150 12.57 -29.45 0.31
N SER A 151 12.23 -29.90 -0.90
CA SER A 151 10.85 -29.83 -1.39
C SER A 151 10.65 -30.76 -2.57
N ASP A 152 9.48 -31.37 -2.64
CA ASP A 152 9.01 -32.15 -3.80
C ASP A 152 8.47 -31.23 -4.92
N ARG A 153 8.30 -29.93 -4.63
CA ARG A 153 7.84 -28.94 -5.59
C ARG A 153 9.00 -28.13 -6.11
N ALA A 154 9.04 -27.94 -7.42
CA ALA A 154 10.06 -27.16 -8.11
C ALA A 154 9.56 -25.74 -8.37
N TYR A 155 10.00 -24.75 -7.57
CA TYR A 155 9.66 -23.34 -7.72
C TYR A 155 10.72 -22.43 -7.09
N ILE A 156 10.67 -21.14 -7.42
CA ILE A 156 11.46 -20.11 -6.75
C ILE A 156 10.49 -19.14 -6.11
N GLY A 157 10.55 -19.03 -4.77
CA GLY A 157 9.77 -18.04 -4.01
C GLY A 157 10.62 -16.83 -3.65
N GLU A 158 9.98 -15.70 -3.38
CA GLU A 158 10.61 -14.50 -2.88
C GLU A 158 10.09 -14.13 -1.50
N MET A 159 10.97 -13.57 -0.68
CA MET A 159 10.65 -12.93 0.59
C MET A 159 11.35 -11.58 0.64
N ILE A 160 10.57 -10.52 0.76
CA ILE A 160 11.11 -9.18 0.91
C ILE A 160 11.06 -8.82 2.39
N SER A 161 12.24 -8.72 2.98
CA SER A 161 12.39 -8.24 4.35
C SER A 161 12.51 -6.72 4.33
N PHE A 162 11.39 -6.05 4.40
CA PHE A 162 11.37 -4.62 4.72
C PHE A 162 11.83 -4.49 6.17
N GLY A 163 13.09 -4.27 6.44
CA GLY A 163 13.68 -4.28 7.78
C GLY A 163 12.66 -3.92 8.86
N VAL A 164 12.67 -4.62 9.98
CA VAL A 164 11.66 -4.45 11.02
C VAL A 164 11.69 -2.98 11.47
N LYS A 165 10.86 -2.14 10.84
CA LYS A 165 10.55 -0.84 11.41
C LYS A 165 9.91 -1.15 12.75
N SER A 166 10.45 -0.61 13.82
CA SER A 166 9.78 -0.70 15.12
C SER A 166 8.34 -0.17 14.93
N GLY A 167 7.37 -0.69 15.67
CA GLY A 167 5.99 -0.18 15.59
C GLY A 167 5.93 1.34 15.77
N HIS A 168 6.88 1.91 16.53
CA HIS A 168 7.02 3.35 16.73
C HIS A 168 7.45 4.08 15.44
N GLU A 169 8.44 3.57 14.70
CA GLU A 169 8.88 4.18 13.42
C GLU A 169 7.79 4.10 12.35
N ALA A 170 7.07 2.99 12.27
CA ALA A 170 5.93 2.85 11.38
C ALA A 170 4.81 3.85 11.71
N SER A 171 4.52 4.07 13.00
CA SER A 171 3.51 5.04 13.44
C SER A 171 3.91 6.48 13.12
N ILE A 172 5.18 6.86 13.31
CA ILE A 172 5.69 8.18 12.94
C ILE A 172 5.54 8.40 11.44
N GLN A 173 6.00 7.47 10.62
CA GLN A 173 5.92 7.56 9.18
C GLN A 173 4.46 7.65 8.69
N LEU A 174 3.56 6.86 9.25
CA LEU A 174 2.13 6.94 8.94
C LEU A 174 1.57 8.33 9.26
N GLY A 175 1.95 8.89 10.43
CA GLY A 175 1.55 10.24 10.83
C GLY A 175 2.01 11.31 9.84
N GLU A 176 3.25 11.25 9.38
CA GLU A 176 3.81 12.19 8.38
C GLU A 176 3.11 12.06 7.02
N LEU A 177 2.86 10.83 6.56
CA LEU A 177 2.16 10.57 5.30
C LEU A 177 0.70 11.06 5.35
N LEU A 178 0.00 10.83 6.47
CA LEU A 178 -1.36 11.33 6.69
C LEU A 178 -1.38 12.87 6.73
N ALA A 179 -0.46 13.49 7.45
CA ALA A 179 -0.36 14.95 7.52
C ALA A 179 -0.14 15.55 6.13
N THR A 180 0.75 14.96 5.34
CA THR A 180 1.03 15.38 3.96
C THR A 180 -0.22 15.24 3.09
N ALA A 181 -0.86 14.07 3.08
CA ALA A 181 -2.05 13.82 2.26
C ALA A 181 -3.20 14.77 2.61
N VAL A 182 -3.49 14.97 3.90
CA VAL A 182 -4.54 15.89 4.37
C VAL A 182 -4.22 17.33 3.98
N SER A 183 -2.97 17.76 4.16
CA SER A 183 -2.53 19.13 3.82
C SER A 183 -2.61 19.41 2.33
N GLU A 184 -2.08 18.52 1.49
CA GLU A 184 -2.08 18.68 0.03
C GLU A 184 -3.51 18.69 -0.53
N LYS A 185 -4.35 17.73 -0.09
CA LYS A 185 -5.74 17.68 -0.54
C LYS A 185 -6.56 18.87 -0.02
N SER A 186 -6.28 19.36 1.18
CA SER A 186 -6.91 20.58 1.69
C SER A 186 -6.60 21.81 0.80
N LYS A 187 -5.35 21.97 0.37
CA LYS A 187 -4.97 23.05 -0.53
C LYS A 187 -5.63 22.92 -1.90
N LEU A 188 -5.59 21.70 -2.46
CA LEU A 188 -6.14 21.40 -3.77
C LEU A 188 -7.66 21.68 -3.84
N LEU A 189 -8.39 21.31 -2.79
CA LEU A 189 -9.85 21.40 -2.71
C LEU A 189 -10.36 22.69 -2.06
N SER A 190 -9.48 23.59 -1.67
CA SER A 190 -9.84 24.84 -0.94
C SER A 190 -10.80 25.76 -1.69
N HIS A 191 -10.90 25.63 -3.01
CA HIS A 191 -11.81 26.41 -3.85
C HIS A 191 -13.24 25.89 -3.83
N LEU A 192 -13.48 24.65 -3.35
CA LEU A 192 -14.80 24.04 -3.29
C LEU A 192 -15.61 24.64 -2.12
N LYS A 193 -16.91 24.85 -2.39
CA LYS A 193 -17.87 25.28 -1.36
C LYS A 193 -18.63 24.11 -0.72
N ALA A 194 -18.40 22.89 -1.20
CA ALA A 194 -19.01 21.67 -0.69
C ALA A 194 -18.16 21.05 0.43
N ASP A 195 -18.81 20.38 1.36
CA ASP A 195 -18.14 19.51 2.32
C ASP A 195 -17.44 18.36 1.59
N VAL A 196 -16.24 17.99 2.04
CA VAL A 196 -15.38 17.03 1.38
C VAL A 196 -15.32 15.71 2.15
N ILE A 197 -15.45 14.60 1.44
CA ILE A 197 -15.13 13.25 1.91
C ILE A 197 -13.78 12.86 1.30
N LEU A 198 -12.80 12.58 2.15
CA LEU A 198 -11.48 12.13 1.73
C LEU A 198 -11.36 10.61 1.94
N LEU A 199 -11.15 9.88 0.84
CA LEU A 199 -10.94 8.44 0.83
C LEU A 199 -9.45 8.16 0.67
N ILE A 200 -8.83 7.54 1.68
CA ILE A 200 -7.38 7.26 1.69
C ILE A 200 -7.17 5.76 1.54
N LEU A 201 -6.73 5.33 0.37
CA LEU A 201 -6.37 3.94 0.11
C LEU A 201 -5.10 3.59 0.89
N ASP A 202 -5.23 2.58 1.74
CA ASP A 202 -4.12 2.04 2.51
C ASP A 202 -3.30 1.07 1.66
N SER A 203 -2.14 1.52 1.25
CA SER A 203 -1.09 0.71 0.63
C SER A 203 0.17 0.69 1.50
N PHE A 204 0.04 1.06 2.78
CA PHE A 204 1.15 1.11 3.73
C PHE A 204 1.53 -0.26 4.32
N GLY A 205 0.60 -1.23 4.32
CA GLY A 205 0.87 -2.65 4.56
C GLY A 205 1.18 -3.08 6.01
N TYR A 206 1.49 -2.16 6.92
CA TYR A 206 1.97 -2.47 8.29
C TYR A 206 1.14 -1.83 9.40
N SER A 207 -0.04 -1.31 9.09
CA SER A 207 -0.79 -0.52 10.05
C SER A 207 -2.15 -1.11 10.37
N HIS A 208 -2.48 -1.12 11.66
CA HIS A 208 -3.82 -1.44 12.14
C HIS A 208 -4.69 -0.17 12.14
N ILE A 209 -6.01 -0.34 12.17
CA ILE A 209 -6.96 0.78 12.22
C ILE A 209 -6.70 1.72 13.42
N ALA A 210 -6.23 1.17 14.54
CA ALA A 210 -5.87 1.94 15.72
C ALA A 210 -4.70 2.91 15.47
N ASP A 211 -3.72 2.53 14.66
CA ASP A 211 -2.57 3.37 14.31
C ASP A 211 -3.03 4.57 13.46
N TRP A 212 -3.93 4.32 12.49
CA TRP A 212 -4.52 5.36 11.65
C TRP A 212 -5.36 6.34 12.47
N THR A 213 -6.18 5.82 13.36
CA THR A 213 -7.03 6.65 14.24
C THR A 213 -6.16 7.52 15.14
N SER A 214 -5.12 6.96 15.74
CA SER A 214 -4.19 7.70 16.61
C SER A 214 -3.39 8.75 15.84
N ALA A 215 -2.89 8.40 14.65
CA ALA A 215 -2.15 9.33 13.81
C ALA A 215 -3.03 10.50 13.34
N LEU A 216 -4.27 10.22 12.93
CA LEU A 216 -5.19 11.25 12.48
C LEU A 216 -5.65 12.14 13.63
N ALA A 217 -5.86 11.60 14.84
CA ALA A 217 -6.24 12.37 16.04
C ALA A 217 -5.17 13.38 16.46
N ALA A 218 -3.92 13.14 16.10
CA ALA A 218 -2.82 14.08 16.36
C ALA A 218 -2.77 15.25 15.34
N LEU A 219 -3.59 15.21 14.27
CA LEU A 219 -3.59 16.23 13.24
C LEU A 219 -4.71 17.26 13.46
N SER A 220 -4.42 18.52 13.09
CA SER A 220 -5.46 19.55 12.96
C SER A 220 -6.19 19.35 11.62
N ILE A 221 -7.38 18.78 11.66
CA ILE A 221 -8.16 18.51 10.45
C ILE A 221 -8.78 19.80 9.92
N PRO A 222 -8.51 20.20 8.67
CA PRO A 222 -9.12 21.36 8.03
C PRO A 222 -10.65 21.25 7.98
N SER A 223 -11.34 22.38 8.22
CA SER A 223 -12.80 22.44 8.33
C SER A 223 -13.55 22.04 7.05
N LEU A 224 -12.88 22.01 5.90
CA LEU A 224 -13.48 21.57 4.65
C LEU A 224 -13.78 20.06 4.64
N PHE A 225 -13.01 19.25 5.37
CA PHE A 225 -13.27 17.82 5.45
C PHE A 225 -14.46 17.53 6.37
N HIS A 226 -15.48 16.91 5.79
CA HIS A 226 -16.61 16.37 6.53
C HIS A 226 -16.27 14.99 7.11
N THR A 227 -15.64 14.14 6.28
CA THR A 227 -15.29 12.77 6.66
C THR A 227 -13.95 12.38 6.04
N ILE A 228 -13.15 11.65 6.79
CA ILE A 228 -11.91 11.01 6.31
C ILE A 228 -12.03 9.52 6.58
N CYS A 229 -11.83 8.71 5.54
CA CYS A 229 -11.93 7.27 5.61
C CYS A 229 -10.61 6.60 5.19
N ARG A 230 -10.26 5.52 5.90
CA ARG A 230 -9.30 4.53 5.43
C ARG A 230 -10.02 3.53 4.54
N VAL A 231 -9.42 3.21 3.42
CA VAL A 231 -9.92 2.25 2.44
C VAL A 231 -8.94 1.09 2.33
N GLU A 232 -9.45 -0.11 2.41
CA GLU A 232 -8.71 -1.35 2.12
C GLU A 232 -9.40 -2.09 0.96
N PRO A 233 -8.64 -2.62 -0.02
CA PRO A 233 -9.22 -3.35 -1.14
C PRO A 233 -10.11 -4.50 -0.66
N GLY A 234 -11.32 -4.59 -1.21
CA GLY A 234 -12.27 -5.66 -0.91
C GLY A 234 -13.04 -5.52 0.41
N LYS A 235 -12.73 -4.53 1.25
CA LYS A 235 -13.43 -4.27 2.52
C LYS A 235 -14.33 -3.03 2.43
N ALA A 236 -15.24 -2.87 3.38
CA ALA A 236 -15.92 -1.60 3.60
C ALA A 236 -14.93 -0.57 4.15
N ALA A 237 -15.11 0.70 3.79
CA ALA A 237 -14.29 1.79 4.30
C ALA A 237 -14.44 1.93 5.82
N SER A 238 -13.36 2.34 6.48
CA SER A 238 -13.34 2.63 7.91
C SER A 238 -13.32 4.13 8.12
N VAL A 239 -14.35 4.69 8.77
CA VAL A 239 -14.42 6.11 9.09
C VAL A 239 -13.43 6.41 10.22
N LEU A 240 -12.44 7.25 9.94
CA LEU A 240 -11.43 7.70 10.89
C LEU A 240 -11.81 9.02 11.56
N PHE A 241 -12.43 9.90 10.79
CA PHE A 241 -12.91 11.21 11.23
C PHE A 241 -14.25 11.51 10.57
N SER A 242 -15.19 12.07 11.29
CA SER A 242 -16.42 12.63 10.74
C SER A 242 -16.92 13.78 11.61
N LYS A 243 -17.49 14.81 10.98
CA LYS A 243 -18.27 15.87 11.66
C LYS A 243 -19.59 15.34 12.18
N GLN A 244 -20.15 14.28 11.57
CA GLN A 244 -21.37 13.62 12.02
C GLN A 244 -21.02 12.39 12.88
N ASP A 245 -21.43 12.41 14.14
CA ASP A 245 -21.17 11.30 15.06
C ASP A 245 -21.84 9.99 14.61
N SER A 246 -23.00 10.07 13.94
CA SER A 246 -23.71 8.92 13.38
C SER A 246 -22.93 8.16 12.30
N TRP A 247 -21.90 8.75 11.71
CA TRP A 247 -21.03 8.13 10.71
C TRP A 247 -19.83 7.42 11.33
N ARG A 248 -19.58 7.62 12.62
CA ARG A 248 -18.51 6.94 13.36
C ARG A 248 -18.98 5.54 13.76
N ALA A 249 -18.10 4.55 13.62
CA ALA A 249 -18.40 3.21 14.11
C ALA A 249 -18.74 3.24 15.63
N PRO A 250 -19.76 2.50 16.10
CA PRO A 250 -20.01 2.37 17.51
C PRO A 250 -18.81 1.67 18.19
N GLY A 251 -18.00 2.43 18.92
CA GLY A 251 -16.82 1.92 19.64
C GLY A 251 -15.60 2.83 19.67
N GLY A 252 -15.58 3.93 18.93
CA GLY A 252 -14.56 4.96 19.08
C GLY A 252 -14.86 5.79 20.32
N THR A 253 -14.19 5.50 21.44
CA THR A 253 -14.28 6.31 22.66
C THR A 253 -13.93 7.75 22.34
N SER A 254 -14.90 8.63 22.49
CA SER A 254 -14.71 10.06 22.60
C SER A 254 -13.87 10.34 23.86
N GLY A 255 -12.57 10.32 23.72
CA GLY A 255 -11.65 10.79 24.75
C GLY A 255 -11.44 12.29 24.60
N VAL A 256 -12.45 13.09 24.90
CA VAL A 256 -12.24 14.50 25.27
C VAL A 256 -13.35 14.86 26.29
N ASP A 257 -13.05 14.59 27.54
CA ASP A 257 -13.63 15.30 28.63
C ASP A 257 -12.51 15.67 29.62
N ALA A 258 -12.42 16.99 29.87
CA ALA A 258 -11.64 17.77 30.82
C ALA A 258 -10.31 18.28 30.31
#